data_719a882cb82ddbacf222d62b5ba2e24c
#
_entry.id   719a882cb82ddbacf222d62b5ba2e24c
#
_cell.length_a   1.000
_cell.length_b   1.000
_cell.length_c   1.000
_cell.angle_alpha   90.00
_cell.angle_beta   90.00
_cell.angle_gamma   90.00
#
_symmetry.space_group_name_H-M   'P 1'
#
loop_
_entity.id
_entity.type
_entity.pdbx_description
1 polymer ?
#
loop_
_entity_poly.entity_id
_entity_poly.type
_entity_poly.pdbx_seq_one_letter_code
_entity_poly.pdbx_strand_id
1 'polypeptide(L)'
;QREWNLVIQGQTANNKSETFSWPELLKLGTTNINTIDANNIIDPKKIFKFRGIAVSTLLKNFGIPPGVTEITFVCYDGYYVTVKIEDLLNYPITLALARDDKPIQRDQGGPIYLIFPYTQYPKLRDKYNEGFWAFYVTHVIFGTEKGSLLVGNRPINLDDLDKLPQVTLNQNVGYRVWWPSNKVKLHGVRVKDVLALAGIKSEKSIVVTGKPEIYRKTAEAIKLSPTDIQNCNIILATKWGEDKQPILAKMGGRITLAFGDDCPNHVKNQQWVTFVEELTPQL
;
A
#
# COMPACT_ATOMS: atom_id res chain seq x y z
N GLN A 1 12.57 -27.18 0.21
CA GLN A 1 12.53 -25.89 -0.46
C GLN A 1 11.21 -25.19 -0.14
N ARG A 2 11.32 -24.01 0.44
CA ARG A 2 10.11 -23.27 0.84
C ARG A 2 9.43 -22.73 -0.41
N GLU A 3 8.17 -23.07 -0.60
CA GLU A 3 7.39 -22.53 -1.71
C GLU A 3 7.23 -21.01 -1.56
N TRP A 4 7.33 -20.32 -2.68
CA TRP A 4 7.18 -18.88 -2.73
C TRP A 4 5.73 -18.52 -3.05
N ASN A 5 5.18 -17.57 -2.30
CA ASN A 5 3.82 -17.09 -2.49
C ASN A 5 3.84 -15.60 -2.88
N LEU A 6 2.81 -15.15 -3.58
CA LEU A 6 2.56 -13.75 -3.87
C LEU A 6 1.25 -13.34 -3.22
N VAL A 7 1.30 -12.32 -2.40
CA VAL A 7 0.12 -11.76 -1.72
C VAL A 7 -0.32 -10.49 -2.41
N ILE A 8 -1.61 -10.39 -2.72
CA ILE A 8 -2.22 -9.20 -3.30
C ILE A 8 -3.22 -8.64 -2.30
N GLN A 9 -3.07 -7.36 -1.97
CA GLN A 9 -3.88 -6.72 -0.95
C GLN A 9 -3.88 -5.20 -1.08
N GLY A 10 -4.46 -4.52 -0.10
CA GLY A 10 -4.59 -3.06 -0.08
C GLY A 10 -5.96 -2.63 -0.55
N GLN A 11 -6.03 -1.50 -1.25
CA GLN A 11 -7.30 -0.92 -1.73
C GLN A 11 -7.79 -1.58 -3.02
N THR A 12 -8.02 -2.89 -2.95
CA THR A 12 -8.59 -3.67 -4.06
C THR A 12 -10.10 -3.54 -4.10
N ALA A 13 -10.72 -3.87 -5.25
CA ALA A 13 -12.17 -3.88 -5.37
C ALA A 13 -12.79 -4.90 -4.40
N ASN A 14 -13.87 -4.52 -3.72
CA ASN A 14 -14.60 -5.36 -2.76
C ASN A 14 -13.75 -5.90 -1.62
N ASN A 15 -12.69 -5.18 -1.23
CA ASN A 15 -11.75 -5.61 -0.18
C ASN A 15 -11.10 -6.97 -0.45
N LYS A 16 -11.02 -7.36 -1.70
CA LYS A 16 -10.47 -8.65 -2.08
C LYS A 16 -8.99 -8.72 -1.78
N SER A 17 -8.59 -9.71 -0.96
CA SER A 17 -7.19 -10.04 -0.70
C SER A 17 -6.98 -11.49 -1.09
N GLU A 18 -5.82 -11.81 -1.67
CA GLU A 18 -5.56 -13.15 -2.16
C GLU A 18 -4.08 -13.49 -2.06
N THR A 19 -3.80 -14.76 -1.76
CA THR A 19 -2.46 -15.32 -1.78
C THR A 19 -2.37 -16.36 -2.89
N PHE A 20 -1.48 -16.13 -3.85
CA PHE A 20 -1.21 -17.07 -4.92
C PHE A 20 -0.06 -18.00 -4.53
N SER A 21 -0.27 -19.30 -4.66
CA SER A 21 0.78 -20.29 -4.53
C SER A 21 1.67 -20.29 -5.78
N TRP A 22 2.87 -20.88 -5.67
CA TRP A 22 3.79 -20.98 -6.81
C TRP A 22 3.18 -21.71 -8.02
N PRO A 23 2.49 -22.87 -7.87
CA PRO A 23 1.81 -23.51 -8.99
C PRO A 23 0.75 -22.63 -9.66
N GLU A 24 -0.01 -21.85 -8.86
CA GLU A 24 -0.99 -20.91 -9.40
C GLU A 24 -0.33 -19.79 -10.20
N LEU A 25 0.80 -19.26 -9.71
CA LEU A 25 1.57 -18.24 -10.39
C LEU A 25 2.12 -18.75 -11.73
N LEU A 26 2.63 -19.97 -11.77
CA LEU A 26 3.13 -20.56 -12.99
C LEU A 26 2.04 -20.70 -14.07
N LYS A 27 0.81 -20.99 -13.69
CA LYS A 27 -0.33 -21.04 -14.62
C LYS A 27 -0.68 -19.66 -15.16
N LEU A 28 -0.56 -18.62 -14.33
CA LEU A 28 -0.83 -17.23 -14.73
C LEU A 28 0.31 -16.63 -15.56
N GLY A 29 1.51 -17.16 -15.44
CA GLY A 29 2.73 -16.64 -16.04
C GLY A 29 2.86 -16.97 -17.52
N THR A 30 2.02 -16.37 -18.37
CA THR A 30 1.95 -16.64 -19.82
C THR A 30 2.54 -15.53 -20.68
N THR A 31 3.00 -14.43 -20.07
CA THR A 31 3.55 -13.28 -20.79
C THR A 31 5.05 -13.46 -21.01
N ASN A 32 5.50 -13.28 -22.26
CA ASN A 32 6.92 -13.33 -22.65
C ASN A 32 7.42 -11.93 -23.00
N ILE A 33 8.53 -11.54 -22.39
CA ILE A 33 9.18 -10.25 -22.61
C ILE A 33 10.64 -10.49 -22.92
N ASN A 34 11.11 -10.02 -24.09
CA ASN A 34 12.51 -10.04 -24.45
C ASN A 34 13.12 -8.66 -24.19
N THR A 35 13.98 -8.55 -23.22
CA THR A 35 14.59 -7.28 -22.85
C THR A 35 15.95 -7.49 -22.20
N ILE A 36 16.76 -6.43 -22.20
CA ILE A 36 17.94 -6.38 -21.30
C ILE A 36 17.47 -6.54 -19.86
N ASP A 37 18.36 -7.01 -19.00
CA ASP A 37 18.16 -6.97 -17.56
C ASP A 37 18.93 -5.77 -17.01
N ALA A 38 18.19 -4.80 -16.44
CA ALA A 38 18.77 -3.54 -15.97
C ALA A 38 19.82 -3.73 -14.86
N ASN A 39 19.77 -4.85 -14.16
CA ASN A 39 20.72 -5.18 -13.08
C ASN A 39 21.83 -6.12 -13.51
N ASN A 40 21.90 -6.50 -14.78
CA ASN A 40 23.01 -7.27 -15.31
C ASN A 40 24.15 -6.34 -15.73
N ILE A 41 25.06 -6.10 -14.81
CA ILE A 41 26.21 -5.19 -15.04
C ILE A 41 27.34 -5.86 -15.83
N ILE A 42 27.40 -7.19 -15.87
CA ILE A 42 28.45 -7.95 -16.59
C ILE A 42 28.23 -7.85 -18.09
N ASP A 43 27.00 -8.01 -18.55
CA ASP A 43 26.64 -7.89 -19.96
C ASP A 43 25.35 -7.06 -20.10
N PRO A 44 25.47 -5.72 -20.02
CA PRO A 44 24.29 -4.84 -19.97
C PRO A 44 23.49 -4.78 -21.27
N LYS A 45 24.03 -5.31 -22.37
CA LYS A 45 23.33 -5.32 -23.67
C LYS A 45 22.67 -6.66 -23.97
N LYS A 46 22.90 -7.68 -23.13
CA LYS A 46 22.33 -9.01 -23.36
C LYS A 46 20.82 -8.99 -23.22
N ILE A 47 20.14 -9.55 -24.22
CA ILE A 47 18.69 -9.73 -24.21
C ILE A 47 18.36 -11.06 -23.55
N PHE A 48 17.50 -11.04 -22.55
CA PHE A 48 16.95 -12.23 -21.90
C PHE A 48 15.51 -12.43 -22.30
N LYS A 49 15.07 -13.67 -22.31
CA LYS A 49 13.67 -14.03 -22.46
C LYS A 49 13.08 -14.20 -21.05
N PHE A 50 12.29 -13.23 -20.62
CA PHE A 50 11.55 -13.33 -19.37
C PHE A 50 10.14 -13.87 -19.64
N ARG A 51 9.67 -14.71 -18.75
CA ARG A 51 8.28 -15.15 -18.74
C ARG A 51 7.68 -14.93 -17.36
N GLY A 52 6.46 -14.43 -17.35
CA GLY A 52 5.77 -14.18 -16.10
C GLY A 52 4.37 -13.63 -16.27
N ILE A 53 3.93 -12.89 -15.27
CA ILE A 53 2.59 -12.34 -15.20
C ILE A 53 2.67 -10.85 -15.50
N ALA A 54 2.05 -10.40 -16.59
CA ALA A 54 1.89 -8.97 -16.84
C ALA A 54 1.08 -8.37 -15.68
N VAL A 55 1.57 -7.30 -15.08
CA VAL A 55 0.86 -6.68 -13.94
C VAL A 55 -0.51 -6.19 -14.37
N SER A 56 -0.67 -5.72 -15.60
CA SER A 56 -1.97 -5.35 -16.16
C SER A 56 -3.02 -6.47 -16.05
N THR A 57 -2.61 -7.72 -16.17
CA THR A 57 -3.51 -8.87 -16.02
C THR A 57 -4.02 -9.00 -14.58
N LEU A 58 -3.13 -8.85 -13.60
CA LEU A 58 -3.53 -8.85 -12.19
C LEU A 58 -4.49 -7.71 -11.88
N LEU A 59 -4.20 -6.51 -12.40
CA LEU A 59 -5.05 -5.34 -12.18
C LEU A 59 -6.46 -5.54 -12.76
N LYS A 60 -6.57 -6.12 -13.93
CA LYS A 60 -7.86 -6.42 -14.56
C LYS A 60 -8.65 -7.48 -13.79
N ASN A 61 -7.97 -8.50 -13.27
CA ASN A 61 -8.61 -9.59 -12.52
C ASN A 61 -9.12 -9.12 -11.16
N PHE A 62 -8.39 -8.24 -10.49
CA PHE A 62 -8.76 -7.71 -9.17
C PHE A 62 -9.74 -6.52 -9.25
N GLY A 63 -9.72 -5.80 -10.36
CA GLY A 63 -10.41 -4.54 -10.49
C GLY A 63 -9.65 -3.40 -9.79
N ILE A 64 -9.80 -2.20 -10.33
CA ILE A 64 -9.15 -0.99 -9.80
C ILE A 64 -10.27 -0.07 -9.31
N PRO A 65 -10.42 0.13 -7.99
CA PRO A 65 -11.41 1.07 -7.48
C PRO A 65 -11.11 2.51 -7.95
N PRO A 66 -12.14 3.34 -8.10
CA PRO A 66 -11.92 4.76 -8.40
C PRO A 66 -11.00 5.41 -7.36
N GLY A 67 -10.04 6.22 -7.83
CA GLY A 67 -9.09 6.91 -6.97
C GLY A 67 -7.86 6.11 -6.57
N VAL A 68 -7.80 4.83 -6.85
CA VAL A 68 -6.58 4.02 -6.66
C VAL A 68 -5.65 4.25 -7.84
N THR A 69 -4.45 4.74 -7.58
CA THR A 69 -3.55 5.28 -8.62
C THR A 69 -2.18 4.62 -8.68
N GLU A 70 -1.83 3.79 -7.69
CA GLU A 70 -0.48 3.23 -7.59
C GLU A 70 -0.49 1.80 -7.08
N ILE A 71 0.56 1.08 -7.44
CA ILE A 71 0.87 -0.24 -6.88
C ILE A 71 2.25 -0.18 -6.24
N THR A 72 2.35 -0.71 -5.01
CA THR A 72 3.62 -0.90 -4.32
C THR A 72 3.99 -2.37 -4.34
N PHE A 73 5.18 -2.65 -4.87
CA PHE A 73 5.76 -4.00 -4.89
C PHE A 73 6.73 -4.11 -3.72
N VAL A 74 6.50 -5.08 -2.85
CA VAL A 74 7.31 -5.29 -1.65
C VAL A 74 8.17 -6.53 -1.82
N CYS A 75 9.43 -6.41 -1.50
CA CYS A 75 10.42 -7.47 -1.59
C CYS A 75 10.57 -8.22 -0.26
N TYR A 76 11.11 -9.43 -0.33
CA TYR A 76 11.32 -10.27 0.86
C TYR A 76 12.17 -9.57 1.94
N ASP A 77 13.15 -8.77 1.54
CA ASP A 77 14.04 -8.03 2.44
C ASP A 77 13.46 -6.69 2.93
N GLY A 78 12.23 -6.38 2.56
CA GLY A 78 11.57 -5.13 2.92
C GLY A 78 11.78 -3.97 1.95
N TYR A 79 12.66 -4.12 0.94
CA TYR A 79 12.79 -3.12 -0.12
C TYR A 79 11.44 -3.01 -0.87
N TYR A 80 11.17 -1.85 -1.41
CA TYR A 80 9.90 -1.62 -2.11
C TYR A 80 10.06 -0.61 -3.23
N VAL A 81 9.16 -0.73 -4.21
CA VAL A 81 9.03 0.26 -5.28
C VAL A 81 7.54 0.54 -5.53
N THR A 82 7.25 1.76 -5.93
CA THR A 82 5.88 2.17 -6.25
C THR A 82 5.80 2.59 -7.72
N VAL A 83 4.87 2.00 -8.44
CA VAL A 83 4.66 2.23 -9.87
C VAL A 83 3.24 2.71 -10.09
N LYS A 84 3.07 3.68 -10.98
CA LYS A 84 1.74 4.21 -11.31
C LYS A 84 0.91 3.17 -12.07
N ILE A 85 -0.35 3.04 -11.70
CA ILE A 85 -1.29 2.13 -12.39
C ILE A 85 -1.40 2.46 -13.87
N GLU A 86 -1.41 3.75 -14.22
CA GLU A 86 -1.42 4.19 -15.62
C GLU A 86 -0.30 3.53 -16.43
N ASP A 87 0.91 3.50 -15.90
CA ASP A 87 2.06 2.89 -16.57
C ASP A 87 1.95 1.36 -16.62
N LEU A 88 1.45 0.75 -15.55
CA LEU A 88 1.22 -0.69 -15.50
C LEU A 88 0.18 -1.16 -16.51
N LEU A 89 -0.80 -0.31 -16.83
CA LEU A 89 -1.82 -0.61 -17.85
C LEU A 89 -1.31 -0.36 -19.26
N ASN A 90 -0.43 0.63 -19.45
CA ASN A 90 0.04 1.05 -20.77
C ASN A 90 1.27 0.29 -21.28
N TYR A 91 2.04 -0.35 -20.37
CA TYR A 91 3.26 -1.07 -20.71
C TYR A 91 3.22 -2.48 -20.13
N PRO A 92 3.83 -3.47 -20.80
CA PRO A 92 3.85 -4.84 -20.30
C PRO A 92 4.90 -5.05 -19.20
N ILE A 93 4.84 -4.23 -18.15
CA ILE A 93 5.64 -4.39 -16.94
C ILE A 93 5.21 -5.71 -16.30
N THR A 94 6.16 -6.60 -16.02
CA THR A 94 5.88 -8.01 -15.75
C THR A 94 6.54 -8.49 -14.48
N LEU A 95 5.83 -9.28 -13.70
CA LEU A 95 6.39 -10.07 -12.61
C LEU A 95 6.96 -11.35 -13.23
N ALA A 96 8.26 -11.37 -13.45
CA ALA A 96 8.93 -12.47 -14.11
C ALA A 96 9.13 -13.64 -13.15
N LEU A 97 8.80 -14.84 -13.63
CA LEU A 97 8.93 -16.12 -12.91
C LEU A 97 10.02 -16.99 -13.50
N ALA A 98 10.45 -16.71 -14.72
CA ALA A 98 11.50 -17.44 -15.42
C ALA A 98 12.32 -16.50 -16.31
N ARG A 99 13.58 -16.84 -16.50
CA ARG A 99 14.50 -16.18 -17.42
C ARG A 99 15.22 -17.25 -18.24
N ASP A 100 15.16 -17.15 -19.57
CA ASP A 100 15.71 -18.13 -20.52
C ASP A 100 15.25 -19.57 -20.18
N ASP A 101 13.95 -19.71 -19.93
CA ASP A 101 13.26 -20.99 -19.63
C ASP A 101 13.68 -21.65 -18.30
N LYS A 102 14.36 -20.91 -17.41
CA LYS A 102 14.79 -21.41 -16.09
C LYS A 102 14.23 -20.53 -14.98
N PRO A 103 13.95 -21.11 -13.80
CA PRO A 103 13.61 -20.31 -12.62
C PRO A 103 14.70 -19.26 -12.35
N ILE A 104 14.28 -18.08 -11.90
CA ILE A 104 15.21 -17.00 -11.58
C ILE A 104 15.77 -17.22 -10.17
N GLN A 105 17.10 -17.31 -10.07
CA GLN A 105 17.77 -17.50 -8.81
C GLN A 105 17.66 -16.27 -7.92
N ARG A 106 17.82 -16.46 -6.60
CA ARG A 106 17.73 -15.36 -5.62
C ARG A 106 18.73 -14.23 -5.90
N ASP A 107 19.97 -14.57 -6.24
CA ASP A 107 21.01 -13.60 -6.58
C ASP A 107 20.76 -12.88 -7.91
N GLN A 108 19.82 -13.36 -8.70
CA GLN A 108 19.39 -12.75 -9.96
C GLN A 108 18.06 -12.03 -9.85
N GLY A 109 17.49 -11.94 -8.64
CA GLY A 109 16.24 -11.25 -8.37
C GLY A 109 15.02 -12.14 -8.18
N GLY A 110 15.18 -13.47 -8.33
CA GLY A 110 14.06 -14.40 -8.20
C GLY A 110 13.66 -14.76 -6.77
N PRO A 111 12.62 -15.54 -6.61
CA PRO A 111 11.83 -16.24 -7.63
C PRO A 111 10.89 -15.35 -8.45
N ILE A 112 10.47 -14.18 -7.95
CA ILE A 112 9.60 -13.23 -8.64
C ILE A 112 10.36 -11.91 -8.79
N TYR A 113 10.61 -11.53 -10.03
CA TYR A 113 11.42 -10.37 -10.38
C TYR A 113 10.58 -9.37 -11.18
N LEU A 114 10.42 -8.15 -10.67
CA LEU A 114 9.70 -7.11 -11.41
C LEU A 114 10.59 -6.56 -12.52
N ILE A 115 10.19 -6.76 -13.76
CA ILE A 115 10.95 -6.33 -14.93
C ILE A 115 10.19 -5.26 -15.72
N PHE A 116 10.96 -4.37 -16.34
CA PHE A 116 10.44 -3.31 -17.21
C PHE A 116 10.94 -3.56 -18.64
N PRO A 117 10.07 -3.48 -19.65
CA PRO A 117 10.44 -3.78 -21.03
C PRO A 117 11.28 -2.66 -21.67
N TYR A 118 12.46 -2.43 -21.16
CA TYR A 118 13.33 -1.32 -21.57
C TYR A 118 13.72 -1.39 -23.05
N THR A 119 13.94 -2.61 -23.59
CA THR A 119 14.37 -2.76 -24.98
C THR A 119 13.32 -2.26 -25.94
N GLN A 120 12.03 -2.54 -25.67
CA GLN A 120 10.92 -2.08 -26.48
C GLN A 120 10.51 -0.64 -26.18
N TYR A 121 10.67 -0.22 -24.93
CA TYR A 121 10.24 1.09 -24.42
C TYR A 121 11.36 1.77 -23.62
N PRO A 122 12.41 2.25 -24.31
CA PRO A 122 13.60 2.81 -23.63
C PRO A 122 13.29 3.98 -22.68
N LYS A 123 12.24 4.74 -22.96
CA LYS A 123 11.82 5.87 -22.12
C LYS A 123 11.36 5.49 -20.73
N LEU A 124 10.97 4.22 -20.52
CA LEU A 124 10.61 3.74 -19.19
C LEU A 124 11.76 3.91 -18.19
N ARG A 125 13.00 3.81 -18.67
CA ARG A 125 14.18 3.95 -17.82
C ARG A 125 14.29 5.34 -17.18
N ASP A 126 13.79 6.37 -17.82
CA ASP A 126 13.82 7.72 -17.30
C ASP A 126 12.90 7.89 -16.09
N LYS A 127 11.77 7.22 -16.11
CA LYS A 127 10.78 7.27 -15.04
C LYS A 127 11.00 6.19 -13.98
N TYR A 128 11.38 5.00 -14.42
CA TYR A 128 11.61 3.82 -13.57
C TYR A 128 13.01 3.28 -13.88
N ASN A 129 14.01 3.73 -13.11
CA ASN A 129 15.38 3.28 -13.28
C ASN A 129 15.56 1.84 -12.77
N GLU A 130 16.79 1.33 -12.81
CA GLU A 130 17.13 -0.03 -12.36
C GLU A 130 16.72 -0.33 -10.91
N GLY A 131 16.65 0.67 -10.06
CA GLY A 131 16.18 0.52 -8.70
C GLY A 131 14.71 0.13 -8.57
N PHE A 132 13.91 0.33 -9.61
CA PHE A 132 12.52 -0.10 -9.65
C PHE A 132 12.34 -1.58 -10.03
N TRP A 133 13.38 -2.23 -10.49
CA TRP A 133 13.36 -3.67 -10.77
C TRP A 133 13.42 -4.45 -9.45
N ALA A 134 12.27 -4.59 -8.81
CA ALA A 134 12.17 -5.18 -7.47
C ALA A 134 12.52 -6.66 -7.50
N PHE A 135 13.46 -7.07 -6.63
CA PHE A 135 13.91 -8.45 -6.47
C PHE A 135 12.95 -9.21 -5.54
N TYR A 136 12.84 -10.52 -5.74
CA TYR A 136 12.12 -11.46 -4.87
C TYR A 136 10.86 -10.85 -4.25
N VAL A 137 9.95 -10.43 -5.13
CA VAL A 137 8.70 -9.78 -4.74
C VAL A 137 7.81 -10.75 -3.96
N THR A 138 7.26 -10.28 -2.85
CA THR A 138 6.34 -11.04 -1.99
C THR A 138 4.92 -10.47 -1.98
N HIS A 139 4.77 -9.16 -2.19
CA HIS A 139 3.48 -8.47 -2.07
C HIS A 139 3.27 -7.46 -3.18
N VAL A 140 2.01 -7.38 -3.59
CA VAL A 140 1.48 -6.36 -4.49
C VAL A 140 0.39 -5.62 -3.74
N ILE A 141 0.62 -4.34 -3.43
CA ILE A 141 -0.27 -3.54 -2.59
C ILE A 141 -0.91 -2.43 -3.43
N PHE A 142 -2.23 -2.46 -3.54
CA PHE A 142 -3.00 -1.40 -4.20
C PHE A 142 -3.08 -0.19 -3.27
N GLY A 143 -2.83 1.01 -3.80
CA GLY A 143 -2.87 2.25 -3.03
C GLY A 143 -3.25 3.45 -3.88
N THR A 144 -3.33 4.61 -3.25
CA THR A 144 -3.72 5.85 -3.91
C THR A 144 -2.78 7.00 -3.56
N GLU A 145 -2.48 7.85 -4.55
CA GLU A 145 -1.81 9.14 -4.32
C GLU A 145 -2.78 10.15 -3.70
N LYS A 146 -4.05 10.06 -4.06
CA LYS A 146 -5.11 10.96 -3.57
C LYS A 146 -6.01 10.19 -2.63
N GLY A 147 -5.75 10.28 -1.34
CA GLY A 147 -6.60 9.66 -0.35
C GLY A 147 -7.98 10.32 -0.32
N SER A 148 -9.00 9.50 -0.11
CA SER A 148 -10.36 9.94 0.17
C SER A 148 -11.04 8.93 1.06
N LEU A 149 -12.02 9.38 1.84
CA LEU A 149 -12.82 8.50 2.69
C LEU A 149 -14.29 8.96 2.67
N LEU A 150 -15.17 8.07 3.07
CA LEU A 150 -16.56 8.40 3.33
C LEU A 150 -16.75 8.66 4.82
N VAL A 151 -17.36 9.79 5.17
CA VAL A 151 -17.75 10.12 6.55
C VAL A 151 -19.26 10.23 6.58
N GLY A 152 -19.91 9.22 7.14
CA GLY A 152 -21.31 8.97 6.86
C GLY A 152 -21.44 8.68 5.37
N ASN A 153 -22.24 9.46 4.67
CA ASN A 153 -22.39 9.34 3.21
C ASN A 153 -21.65 10.46 2.45
N ARG A 154 -20.82 11.26 3.15
CA ARG A 154 -20.14 12.41 2.56
C ARG A 154 -18.72 12.05 2.18
N PRO A 155 -18.33 12.17 0.89
CA PRO A 155 -16.93 12.02 0.48
C PRO A 155 -16.09 13.18 1.02
N ILE A 156 -14.95 12.85 1.61
CA ILE A 156 -13.95 13.81 2.10
C ILE A 156 -12.60 13.39 1.53
N ASN A 157 -11.87 14.34 0.97
CA ASN A 157 -10.56 14.09 0.38
C ASN A 157 -9.44 14.68 1.23
N LEU A 158 -8.18 14.44 0.83
CA LEU A 158 -7.01 14.94 1.54
C LEU A 158 -6.97 16.47 1.59
N ASP A 159 -7.41 17.15 0.54
CA ASP A 159 -7.45 18.61 0.53
C ASP A 159 -8.42 19.14 1.59
N ASP A 160 -9.55 18.50 1.78
CA ASP A 160 -10.51 18.83 2.84
C ASP A 160 -9.88 18.63 4.23
N LEU A 161 -9.15 17.53 4.41
CA LEU A 161 -8.46 17.25 5.68
C LEU A 161 -7.34 18.25 5.96
N ASP A 162 -6.60 18.67 4.94
CA ASP A 162 -5.52 19.65 5.09
C ASP A 162 -6.01 21.02 5.57
N LYS A 163 -7.28 21.34 5.38
CA LYS A 163 -7.89 22.60 5.82
C LYS A 163 -8.35 22.58 7.28
N LEU A 164 -8.42 21.41 7.88
CA LEU A 164 -8.78 21.27 9.30
C LEU A 164 -7.56 21.56 10.20
N PRO A 165 -7.78 21.84 11.51
CA PRO A 165 -6.67 21.99 12.44
C PRO A 165 -5.77 20.76 12.43
N GLN A 166 -4.47 20.98 12.24
CA GLN A 166 -3.49 19.89 12.19
C GLN A 166 -2.98 19.55 13.59
N VAL A 167 -2.75 18.27 13.83
CA VAL A 167 -2.23 17.73 15.08
C VAL A 167 -1.03 16.88 14.79
N THR A 168 -0.02 16.95 15.65
CA THR A 168 1.16 16.09 15.57
C THR A 168 1.20 15.19 16.80
N LEU A 169 1.30 13.88 16.57
CA LEU A 169 1.56 12.87 17.59
C LEU A 169 2.99 12.38 17.47
N ASN A 170 3.57 11.96 18.58
CA ASN A 170 4.89 11.36 18.61
C ASN A 170 4.72 9.91 19.11
N GLN A 171 4.74 8.94 18.19
CA GLN A 171 4.33 7.57 18.46
C GLN A 171 5.29 6.55 17.89
N ASN A 172 5.39 5.40 18.55
CA ASN A 172 5.95 4.20 17.98
C ASN A 172 4.88 3.52 17.10
N VAL A 173 5.23 3.29 15.83
CA VAL A 173 4.34 2.60 14.92
C VAL A 173 4.74 1.13 14.88
N GLY A 174 4.22 0.36 15.84
CA GLY A 174 4.69 -1.01 16.11
C GLY A 174 4.14 -2.11 15.20
N TYR A 175 3.31 -1.78 14.23
CA TYR A 175 2.62 -2.83 13.48
C TYR A 175 3.37 -3.33 12.24
N ARG A 176 4.57 -2.76 11.93
CA ARG A 176 5.31 -3.25 10.81
C ARG A 176 6.72 -2.76 10.68
N VAL A 177 7.44 -3.48 9.82
CA VAL A 177 8.89 -3.34 9.68
C VAL A 177 9.38 -2.12 8.89
N TRP A 178 8.51 -1.47 8.13
CA TRP A 178 8.92 -0.31 7.30
C TRP A 178 8.85 1.04 8.01
N TRP A 179 8.22 1.07 9.17
CA TRP A 179 8.28 2.24 10.02
C TRP A 179 9.59 2.23 10.81
N PRO A 180 10.20 3.40 11.05
CA PRO A 180 11.34 3.47 11.97
C PRO A 180 10.99 2.83 13.33
N SER A 181 11.97 2.21 13.97
CA SER A 181 11.80 1.57 15.27
C SER A 181 11.61 2.56 16.41
N ASN A 182 12.02 3.82 16.21
CA ASN A 182 11.88 4.91 17.19
C ASN A 182 10.50 5.57 17.08
N LYS A 183 10.20 6.43 18.04
CA LYS A 183 9.04 7.31 17.93
C LYS A 183 9.17 8.18 16.69
N VAL A 184 8.08 8.28 15.94
CA VAL A 184 7.99 9.13 14.75
C VAL A 184 6.88 10.16 14.92
N LYS A 185 7.02 11.29 14.26
CA LYS A 185 5.94 12.26 14.19
C LYS A 185 4.89 11.82 13.19
N LEU A 186 3.65 11.79 13.64
CA LEU A 186 2.48 11.56 12.80
C LEU A 186 1.67 12.85 12.75
N HIS A 187 1.35 13.28 11.56
CA HIS A 187 0.60 14.51 11.32
C HIS A 187 -0.76 14.19 10.72
N GLY A 188 -1.78 14.79 11.25
CA GLY A 188 -3.12 14.57 10.76
C GLY A 188 -4.16 15.44 11.43
N VAL A 189 -5.39 14.98 11.39
CA VAL A 189 -6.55 15.71 11.89
C VAL A 189 -7.28 14.87 12.92
N ARG A 190 -7.90 15.54 13.90
CA ARG A 190 -8.72 14.83 14.88
C ARG A 190 -9.97 14.25 14.22
N VAL A 191 -10.32 13.06 14.60
CA VAL A 191 -11.58 12.42 14.13
C VAL A 191 -12.77 13.32 14.47
N LYS A 192 -12.80 13.94 15.65
CA LYS A 192 -13.89 14.85 16.03
C LYS A 192 -14.07 16.02 15.05
N ASP A 193 -12.99 16.55 14.50
CA ASP A 193 -13.05 17.66 13.55
C ASP A 193 -13.54 17.20 12.18
N VAL A 194 -13.18 15.99 11.77
CA VAL A 194 -13.68 15.38 10.55
C VAL A 194 -15.18 15.11 10.64
N LEU A 195 -15.63 14.60 11.77
CA LEU A 195 -17.07 14.37 12.01
C LEU A 195 -17.85 15.66 11.99
N ALA A 196 -17.32 16.72 12.61
CA ALA A 196 -17.94 18.04 12.60
C ALA A 196 -18.06 18.59 11.17
N LEU A 197 -17.00 18.44 10.36
CA LEU A 197 -17.02 18.84 8.96
C LEU A 197 -18.13 18.12 8.17
N ALA A 198 -18.35 16.85 8.47
CA ALA A 198 -19.38 16.04 7.82
C ALA A 198 -20.79 16.25 8.40
N GLY A 199 -20.93 17.08 9.44
CA GLY A 199 -22.22 17.33 10.08
C GLY A 199 -22.72 16.21 10.97
N ILE A 200 -21.84 15.32 11.43
CA ILE A 200 -22.18 14.19 12.30
C ILE A 200 -22.20 14.68 13.76
N LYS A 201 -23.27 14.37 14.48
CA LYS A 201 -23.44 14.78 15.87
C LYS A 201 -22.44 14.10 16.80
N SER A 202 -21.94 14.84 17.78
CA SER A 202 -20.90 14.41 18.70
C SER A 202 -21.31 13.28 19.66
N GLU A 203 -22.58 13.01 19.85
CA GLU A 203 -23.07 11.93 20.71
C GLU A 203 -23.11 10.55 20.04
N LYS A 204 -22.69 10.44 18.78
CA LYS A 204 -22.71 9.18 18.05
C LYS A 204 -21.39 8.39 18.27
N SER A 205 -21.52 7.08 18.43
CA SER A 205 -20.38 6.16 18.27
C SER A 205 -20.04 6.04 16.78
N ILE A 206 -18.75 5.83 16.50
CA ILE A 206 -18.25 5.77 15.12
C ILE A 206 -17.53 4.43 14.90
N VAL A 207 -17.83 3.77 13.80
CA VAL A 207 -17.05 2.63 13.32
C VAL A 207 -16.08 3.15 12.25
N VAL A 208 -14.80 2.94 12.48
CA VAL A 208 -13.74 3.26 11.52
C VAL A 208 -13.39 1.97 10.79
N THR A 209 -13.53 1.97 9.47
CA THR A 209 -13.29 0.82 8.62
C THR A 209 -12.12 1.08 7.68
N GLY A 210 -11.26 0.10 7.55
CA GLY A 210 -10.11 0.15 6.66
C GLY A 210 -9.73 -1.24 6.17
N LYS A 211 -8.50 -1.39 5.69
CA LYS A 211 -7.99 -2.67 5.19
C LYS A 211 -6.74 -3.07 5.95
N PRO A 212 -6.76 -4.20 6.67
CA PRO A 212 -5.55 -4.70 7.30
C PRO A 212 -4.61 -5.30 6.26
N GLU A 213 -3.32 -5.20 6.50
CA GLU A 213 -2.32 -5.90 5.72
C GLU A 213 -1.86 -7.16 6.45
N ILE A 214 -1.46 -8.17 5.68
CA ILE A 214 -1.16 -9.49 6.20
C ILE A 214 -0.02 -9.52 7.23
N TYR A 215 0.95 -8.64 7.13
CA TYR A 215 2.08 -8.59 8.06
C TYR A 215 1.82 -7.77 9.31
N ARG A 216 0.69 -7.13 9.41
CA ARG A 216 0.44 -6.11 10.42
C ARG A 216 -0.65 -6.54 11.37
N LYS A 217 -0.45 -6.20 12.62
CA LYS A 217 -1.48 -6.35 13.64
C LYS A 217 -2.37 -5.12 13.61
N THR A 218 -3.18 -5.00 12.55
CA THR A 218 -4.14 -3.91 12.38
C THR A 218 -5.55 -4.47 12.31
N ALA A 219 -6.52 -3.63 12.64
CA ALA A 219 -7.93 -4.01 12.63
C ALA A 219 -8.56 -3.66 11.29
N GLU A 220 -9.51 -4.47 10.83
CA GLU A 220 -10.37 -4.16 9.70
C GLU A 220 -11.38 -3.07 10.06
N ALA A 221 -11.89 -3.12 11.29
CA ALA A 221 -12.81 -2.12 11.82
C ALA A 221 -12.66 -2.00 13.33
N ILE A 222 -12.78 -0.78 13.84
CA ILE A 222 -12.87 -0.53 15.28
C ILE A 222 -14.02 0.42 15.57
N LYS A 223 -14.52 0.33 16.79
CA LYS A 223 -15.57 1.21 17.29
C LYS A 223 -15.00 2.23 18.27
N LEU A 224 -15.32 3.50 18.04
CA LEU A 224 -14.92 4.59 18.91
C LEU A 224 -16.16 5.14 19.63
N SER A 225 -16.05 5.31 20.95
CA SER A 225 -17.13 5.94 21.73
C SER A 225 -17.13 7.45 21.54
N PRO A 226 -18.30 8.12 21.68
CA PRO A 226 -18.36 9.58 21.60
C PRO A 226 -17.45 10.25 22.65
N THR A 227 -17.37 9.72 23.86
CA THR A 227 -16.54 10.24 24.93
C THR A 227 -15.07 10.21 24.56
N ASP A 228 -14.57 9.10 24.05
CA ASP A 228 -13.17 8.97 23.65
C ASP A 228 -12.84 9.90 22.46
N ILE A 229 -13.74 10.01 21.48
CA ILE A 229 -13.53 10.91 20.34
C ILE A 229 -13.37 12.36 20.80
N GLN A 230 -14.15 12.80 21.79
CA GLN A 230 -14.11 14.18 22.27
C GLN A 230 -12.94 14.47 23.21
N ASN A 231 -12.48 13.50 23.98
CA ASN A 231 -11.61 13.73 25.14
C ASN A 231 -10.14 13.43 24.91
N CYS A 232 -9.75 12.77 23.85
CA CYS A 232 -8.34 12.51 23.56
C CYS A 232 -8.03 12.62 22.07
N ASN A 233 -6.73 12.63 21.74
CA ASN A 233 -6.29 12.76 20.34
C ASN A 233 -6.39 11.43 19.61
N ILE A 234 -7.54 11.20 19.00
CA ILE A 234 -7.74 10.16 18.00
C ILE A 234 -7.68 10.85 16.64
N ILE A 235 -6.69 10.51 15.83
CA ILE A 235 -6.42 11.21 14.58
C ILE A 235 -6.47 10.32 13.36
N LEU A 236 -6.81 10.93 12.23
CA LEU A 236 -6.51 10.38 10.92
C LEU A 236 -5.17 10.95 10.49
N ALA A 237 -4.12 10.13 10.57
CA ALA A 237 -2.78 10.52 10.15
C ALA A 237 -2.68 10.45 8.62
N THR A 238 -2.17 11.52 8.02
CA THR A 238 -2.02 11.63 6.57
C THR A 238 -0.57 11.83 6.15
N LYS A 239 0.29 12.23 7.08
CA LYS A 239 1.72 12.49 6.85
C LYS A 239 2.53 12.03 8.05
N TRP A 240 3.83 11.81 7.83
CA TRP A 240 4.74 11.40 8.89
C TRP A 240 6.13 12.02 8.71
N GLY A 241 6.88 12.06 9.80
CA GLY A 241 8.27 12.53 9.83
C GLY A 241 8.39 14.05 9.88
N GLU A 242 9.62 14.53 10.04
CA GLU A 242 9.94 15.95 10.05
C GLU A 242 9.53 16.65 8.76
N ASP A 243 9.74 15.97 7.63
CA ASP A 243 9.47 16.50 6.29
C ASP A 243 8.01 16.33 5.87
N LYS A 244 7.14 15.84 6.74
CA LYS A 244 5.71 15.63 6.46
C LYS A 244 5.47 14.87 5.17
N GLN A 245 6.12 13.70 5.06
CA GLN A 245 5.98 12.82 3.91
C GLN A 245 4.62 12.09 3.93
N PRO A 246 4.05 11.78 2.76
CA PRO A 246 2.85 10.95 2.69
C PRO A 246 3.09 9.58 3.32
N ILE A 247 2.07 9.02 3.97
CA ILE A 247 2.11 7.63 4.43
C ILE A 247 1.84 6.74 3.23
N LEU A 248 2.85 6.00 2.82
CA LEU A 248 2.78 5.15 1.61
C LEU A 248 1.92 3.91 1.86
N ALA A 249 1.48 3.26 0.78
CA ALA A 249 0.66 2.04 0.84
C ALA A 249 1.31 0.95 1.71
N LYS A 250 2.61 0.72 1.56
CA LYS A 250 3.35 -0.25 2.40
C LYS A 250 3.34 0.10 3.89
N MET A 251 3.13 1.34 4.24
CA MET A 251 3.16 1.85 5.62
C MET A 251 1.76 1.98 6.25
N GLY A 252 0.71 1.71 5.51
CA GLY A 252 -0.66 1.78 6.01
C GLY A 252 -1.61 2.62 5.19
N GLY A 253 -1.11 3.27 4.13
CA GLY A 253 -1.92 4.08 3.23
C GLY A 253 -2.06 5.54 3.65
N ARG A 254 -2.58 6.34 2.77
CA ARG A 254 -2.63 7.80 2.86
C ARG A 254 -3.44 8.32 4.05
N ILE A 255 -4.35 7.51 4.58
CA ILE A 255 -5.16 7.83 5.76
C ILE A 255 -5.07 6.65 6.72
N THR A 256 -4.47 6.87 7.88
CA THR A 256 -4.24 5.83 8.89
C THR A 256 -4.74 6.34 10.24
N LEU A 257 -5.54 5.53 10.93
CA LEU A 257 -6.05 5.88 12.24
C LEU A 257 -4.98 5.65 13.31
N ALA A 258 -4.70 6.66 14.11
CA ALA A 258 -3.70 6.62 15.20
C ALA A 258 -4.24 7.25 16.48
N PHE A 259 -3.66 6.84 17.61
CA PHE A 259 -4.08 7.28 18.94
C PHE A 259 -2.95 8.02 19.64
N GLY A 260 -3.29 9.14 20.30
CA GLY A 260 -2.35 9.90 21.10
C GLY A 260 -2.08 9.28 22.47
N ASP A 261 -0.97 9.67 23.09
CA ASP A 261 -0.59 9.22 24.43
C ASP A 261 -1.56 9.73 25.51
N ASP A 262 -2.31 10.79 25.22
CA ASP A 262 -3.34 11.33 26.10
C ASP A 262 -4.61 10.48 26.14
N CYS A 263 -4.73 9.50 25.25
CA CYS A 263 -5.86 8.58 25.25
C CYS A 263 -5.74 7.56 26.39
N PRO A 264 -6.87 7.13 26.98
CA PRO A 264 -6.85 6.06 27.99
C PRO A 264 -6.40 4.74 27.39
N ASN A 265 -5.96 3.81 28.26
CA ASN A 265 -5.41 2.53 27.80
C ASN A 265 -6.34 1.72 26.93
N HIS A 266 -7.64 1.74 27.21
CA HIS A 266 -8.62 1.00 26.39
C HIS A 266 -8.70 1.53 24.95
N VAL A 267 -8.29 2.79 24.69
CA VAL A 267 -8.22 3.38 23.35
C VAL A 267 -6.87 3.09 22.73
N LYS A 268 -5.77 3.51 23.38
CA LYS A 268 -4.43 3.41 22.79
C LYS A 268 -3.90 1.97 22.65
N ASN A 269 -4.51 1.01 23.36
CA ASN A 269 -4.17 -0.40 23.20
C ASN A 269 -4.98 -1.08 22.07
N GLN A 270 -5.90 -0.36 21.43
CA GLN A 270 -6.57 -0.89 20.25
C GLN A 270 -5.59 -0.98 19.08
N GLN A 271 -5.87 -1.92 18.16
CA GLN A 271 -5.13 -1.98 16.90
C GLN A 271 -5.45 -0.75 16.05
N TRP A 272 -4.45 -0.27 15.33
CA TRP A 272 -4.66 0.82 14.39
C TRP A 272 -5.40 0.31 13.15
N VAL A 273 -6.05 1.23 12.45
CA VAL A 273 -6.73 0.93 11.18
C VAL A 273 -5.93 1.56 10.05
N THR A 274 -5.50 0.73 9.12
CA THR A 274 -4.78 1.14 7.91
C THR A 274 -5.72 1.26 6.73
N PHE A 275 -5.33 2.06 5.72
CA PHE A 275 -6.18 2.30 4.54
C PHE A 275 -7.60 2.66 4.94
N VAL A 276 -7.75 3.67 5.81
CA VAL A 276 -9.07 4.09 6.28
C VAL A 276 -9.93 4.50 5.11
N GLU A 277 -11.11 3.88 5.01
CA GLU A 277 -12.06 4.09 3.91
C GLU A 277 -13.34 4.76 4.36
N GLU A 278 -13.77 4.50 5.60
CA GLU A 278 -15.07 4.95 6.04
C GLU A 278 -15.13 5.18 7.55
N LEU A 279 -15.81 6.25 7.92
CA LEU A 279 -16.25 6.54 9.27
C LEU A 279 -17.76 6.49 9.28
N THR A 280 -18.34 5.49 9.96
CA THR A 280 -19.78 5.24 9.96
C THR A 280 -20.38 5.52 11.33
N PRO A 281 -21.29 6.52 11.45
CA PRO A 281 -22.00 6.74 12.70
C PRO A 281 -22.95 5.58 12.96
N GLN A 282 -23.02 5.16 14.23
CA GLN A 282 -23.98 4.14 14.68
C GLN A 282 -25.22 4.80 15.28
N LEU A 283 -26.32 4.21 14.99
CA LEU A 283 -27.64 4.65 15.49
C LEU A 283 -27.79 4.37 16.99
#